data_78f75e87ca34441cf466f12ea8be95d9
#
_entry.id   78f75e87ca34441cf466f12ea8be95d9
#
_cell.length_a   1.000
_cell.length_b   1.000
_cell.length_c   1.000
_cell.angle_alpha   90.00
_cell.angle_beta   90.00
_cell.angle_gamma   90.00
#
_symmetry.space_group_name_H-M   'P 1'
#
loop_
_entity.id
_entity.type
_entity.pdbx_description
1 polymer ?
#
loop_
_entity_poly.entity_id
_entity_poly.type
_entity_poly.pdbx_seq_one_letter_code
_entity_poly.pdbx_strand_id
1 'polypeptide(L)'
;MTPFRGIALKLASVFCFVIMAALIKAASDEVPPGEAVFFRSFFALPIIFIWLAQRHEFTAGLRVKSPMGHVWRGMIGASAMFLNFYALALLPLPEATAIGYASPLLLVIFAAMFAGENVRLFRFSAVLAGLVGVIVVLLPRITVLQGMPDPLEQLGAMVALGGACLAAIVQLHVRNMVRSESTTSIVFWFSMSCT
;
A
#
# COMPACT_ATOMS: atom_id res chain seq x y z
N MET A 1 -13.05 20.23 -9.74
CA MET A 1 -11.79 20.54 -9.01
C MET A 1 -10.75 20.98 -10.03
N THR A 2 -10.04 22.08 -9.79
CA THR A 2 -8.92 22.48 -10.66
C THR A 2 -7.80 21.44 -10.58
N PRO A 3 -7.13 21.08 -11.68
CA PRO A 3 -6.07 20.07 -11.71
C PRO A 3 -4.95 20.37 -10.70
N PHE A 4 -4.68 21.62 -10.44
CA PHE A 4 -3.70 22.06 -9.45
C PHE A 4 -4.04 21.62 -8.01
N ARG A 5 -5.30 21.70 -7.60
CA ARG A 5 -5.74 21.24 -6.27
C ARG A 5 -5.56 19.72 -6.11
N GLY A 6 -5.84 18.94 -7.16
CA GLY A 6 -5.61 17.49 -7.13
C GLY A 6 -4.14 17.14 -6.96
N ILE A 7 -3.26 17.83 -7.67
CA ILE A 7 -1.79 17.65 -7.58
C ILE A 7 -1.30 18.02 -6.18
N ALA A 8 -1.72 19.18 -5.65
CA ALA A 8 -1.31 19.64 -4.32
C ALA A 8 -1.75 18.65 -3.21
N LEU A 9 -3.00 18.16 -3.26
CA LEU A 9 -3.49 17.15 -2.33
C LEU A 9 -2.72 15.83 -2.44
N LYS A 10 -2.34 15.42 -3.65
CA LYS A 10 -1.53 14.22 -3.85
C LYS A 10 -0.13 14.38 -3.26
N LEU A 11 0.51 15.51 -3.48
CA LEU A 11 1.84 15.80 -2.90
C LEU A 11 1.78 15.83 -1.38
N ALA A 12 0.79 16.49 -0.78
CA ALA A 12 0.58 16.51 0.67
C ALA A 12 0.37 15.08 1.22
N SER A 13 -0.43 14.27 0.54
CA SER A 13 -0.65 12.86 0.92
C SER A 13 0.66 12.06 0.90
N VAL A 14 1.45 12.18 -0.18
CA VAL A 14 2.75 11.49 -0.28
C VAL A 14 3.69 11.93 0.84
N PHE A 15 3.76 13.23 1.13
CA PHE A 15 4.57 13.76 2.21
C PHE A 15 4.18 13.17 3.58
N CYS A 16 2.88 13.13 3.90
CA CYS A 16 2.38 12.50 5.11
C CYS A 16 2.73 10.99 5.18
N PHE A 17 2.63 10.27 4.06
CA PHE A 17 3.00 8.86 4.02
C PHE A 17 4.50 8.63 4.24
N VAL A 18 5.36 9.49 3.71
CA VAL A 18 6.82 9.41 3.92
C VAL A 18 7.16 9.65 5.39
N ILE A 19 6.56 10.68 6.02
CA ILE A 19 6.73 10.93 7.46
C ILE A 19 6.25 9.72 8.27
N MET A 20 5.07 9.19 7.96
CA MET A 20 4.54 8.00 8.63
C MET A 20 5.49 6.81 8.51
N ALA A 21 6.03 6.53 7.32
CA ALA A 21 6.98 5.45 7.11
C ALA A 21 8.27 5.65 7.92
N ALA A 22 8.79 6.89 7.99
CA ALA A 22 9.96 7.23 8.78
C ALA A 22 9.71 7.04 10.29
N LEU A 23 8.53 7.44 10.79
CA LEU A 23 8.15 7.24 12.20
C LEU A 23 7.98 5.75 12.53
N ILE A 24 7.35 4.97 11.65
CA ILE A 24 7.23 3.52 11.82
C ILE A 24 8.61 2.86 11.85
N LYS A 25 9.52 3.27 10.95
CA LYS A 25 10.90 2.78 10.96
C LYS A 25 11.62 3.15 12.26
N ALA A 26 11.47 4.37 12.73
CA ALA A 26 12.09 4.80 13.99
C ALA A 26 11.56 4.05 15.22
N ALA A 27 10.30 3.63 15.19
CA ALA A 27 9.67 2.87 16.28
C ALA A 27 9.80 1.35 16.12
N SER A 28 10.35 0.85 15.01
CA SER A 28 10.31 -0.59 14.66
C SER A 28 11.10 -1.50 15.59
N ASP A 29 12.03 -0.96 16.37
CA ASP A 29 12.81 -1.74 17.34
C ASP A 29 12.01 -2.01 18.63
N GLU A 30 11.02 -1.15 18.96
CA GLU A 30 10.21 -1.25 20.17
C GLU A 30 8.77 -1.69 19.90
N VAL A 31 8.24 -1.37 18.71
CA VAL A 31 6.83 -1.60 18.34
C VAL A 31 6.73 -2.67 17.27
N PRO A 32 6.08 -3.83 17.56
CA PRO A 32 5.83 -4.85 16.55
C PRO A 32 4.99 -4.32 15.37
N PRO A 33 5.25 -4.80 14.14
CA PRO A 33 4.52 -4.34 12.95
C PRO A 33 2.99 -4.47 13.06
N GLY A 34 2.49 -5.50 13.76
CA GLY A 34 1.06 -5.68 14.01
C GLY A 34 0.44 -4.58 14.84
N GLU A 35 1.14 -4.11 15.88
CA GLU A 35 0.68 -2.99 16.70
C GLU A 35 0.66 -1.68 15.91
N ALA A 36 1.67 -1.46 15.07
CA ALA A 36 1.70 -0.29 14.18
C ALA A 36 0.51 -0.28 13.21
N VAL A 37 0.12 -1.45 12.65
CA VAL A 37 -1.08 -1.62 11.82
C VAL A 37 -2.34 -1.30 12.61
N PHE A 38 -2.46 -1.86 13.82
CA PHE A 38 -3.61 -1.65 14.70
C PHE A 38 -3.78 -0.18 15.06
N PHE A 39 -2.77 0.46 15.65
CA PHE A 39 -2.88 1.85 16.10
C PHE A 39 -3.12 2.82 14.93
N ARG A 40 -2.45 2.65 13.81
CA ARG A 40 -2.71 3.44 12.61
C ARG A 40 -4.18 3.37 12.19
N SER A 41 -4.76 2.18 12.21
CA SER A 41 -6.14 1.95 11.79
C SER A 41 -7.13 2.43 12.84
N PHE A 42 -6.86 2.19 14.11
CA PHE A 42 -7.66 2.63 15.23
C PHE A 42 -7.77 4.18 15.29
N PHE A 43 -6.65 4.90 15.18
CA PHE A 43 -6.68 6.37 15.18
C PHE A 43 -7.25 6.98 13.89
N ALA A 44 -7.36 6.22 12.82
CA ALA A 44 -8.07 6.68 11.61
C ALA A 44 -9.59 6.72 11.81
N LEU A 45 -10.17 5.82 12.63
CA LEU A 45 -11.61 5.74 12.85
C LEU A 45 -12.23 7.02 13.42
N PRO A 46 -11.72 7.63 14.51
CA PRO A 46 -12.25 8.90 15.02
C PRO A 46 -12.24 10.02 13.97
N ILE A 47 -11.18 10.10 13.17
CA ILE A 47 -11.06 11.11 12.11
C ILE A 47 -12.14 10.90 11.05
N ILE A 48 -12.38 9.65 10.65
CA ILE A 48 -13.45 9.29 9.70
C ILE A 48 -14.82 9.63 10.29
N PHE A 49 -15.06 9.31 11.57
CA PHE A 49 -16.31 9.65 12.23
C PHE A 49 -16.57 11.15 12.31
N ILE A 50 -15.57 11.94 12.70
CA ILE A 50 -15.66 13.42 12.75
C ILE A 50 -15.98 13.95 11.35
N TRP A 51 -15.30 13.44 10.32
CA TRP A 51 -15.53 13.86 8.94
C TRP A 51 -16.94 13.51 8.44
N LEU A 52 -17.46 12.32 8.75
CA LEU A 52 -18.84 11.90 8.46
C LEU A 52 -19.87 12.76 9.19
N ALA A 53 -19.60 13.09 10.46
CA ALA A 53 -20.45 13.96 11.26
C ALA A 53 -20.59 15.35 10.62
N GLN A 54 -19.47 15.94 10.22
CA GLN A 54 -19.45 17.27 9.56
C GLN A 54 -20.19 17.28 8.21
N ARG A 55 -20.26 16.14 7.52
CA ARG A 55 -20.96 16.02 6.23
C ARG A 55 -22.41 15.57 6.34
N HIS A 56 -22.87 15.20 7.55
CA HIS A 56 -24.21 14.61 7.77
C HIS A 56 -24.48 13.37 6.87
N GLU A 57 -23.42 12.63 6.51
CA GLU A 57 -23.48 11.49 5.57
C GLU A 57 -23.27 10.13 6.25
N PHE A 58 -23.63 9.97 7.53
CA PHE A 58 -23.39 8.70 8.26
C PHE A 58 -23.99 7.49 7.54
N THR A 59 -25.28 7.55 7.19
CA THR A 59 -25.98 6.42 6.57
C THR A 59 -25.49 6.13 5.16
N ALA A 60 -25.23 7.18 4.36
CA ALA A 60 -24.74 7.05 3.00
C ALA A 60 -23.25 6.65 2.96
N GLY A 61 -22.44 7.22 3.88
CA GLY A 61 -20.99 6.99 3.94
C GLY A 61 -20.61 5.61 4.47
N LEU A 62 -21.47 4.95 5.27
CA LEU A 62 -21.21 3.62 5.83
C LEU A 62 -21.95 2.50 5.08
N ARG A 63 -22.81 2.84 4.12
CA ARG A 63 -23.60 1.85 3.38
C ARG A 63 -22.69 0.97 2.52
N VAL A 64 -22.86 -0.35 2.67
CA VAL A 64 -22.14 -1.38 1.92
C VAL A 64 -23.07 -1.96 0.86
N LYS A 65 -22.64 -1.99 -0.39
CA LYS A 65 -23.34 -2.68 -1.49
C LYS A 65 -22.77 -4.07 -1.71
N SER A 66 -21.45 -4.24 -1.52
CA SER A 66 -20.75 -5.52 -1.70
C SER A 66 -19.98 -5.90 -0.43
N PRO A 67 -20.60 -6.60 0.55
CA PRO A 67 -19.91 -7.03 1.77
C PRO A 67 -18.65 -7.86 1.50
N MET A 68 -18.73 -8.80 0.55
CA MET A 68 -17.59 -9.65 0.18
C MET A 68 -16.42 -8.83 -0.37
N GLY A 69 -16.70 -7.74 -1.12
CA GLY A 69 -15.66 -6.82 -1.60
C GLY A 69 -14.89 -6.16 -0.44
N HIS A 70 -15.60 -5.77 0.63
CA HIS A 70 -14.98 -5.19 1.83
C HIS A 70 -14.17 -6.23 2.62
N VAL A 71 -14.66 -7.47 2.73
CA VAL A 71 -13.91 -8.57 3.38
C VAL A 71 -12.60 -8.84 2.63
N TRP A 72 -12.64 -9.01 1.30
CA TRP A 72 -11.44 -9.18 0.49
C TRP A 72 -10.48 -7.99 0.62
N ARG A 73 -11.02 -6.76 0.57
CA ARG A 73 -10.22 -5.54 0.76
C ARG A 73 -9.57 -5.51 2.13
N GLY A 74 -10.29 -5.91 3.18
CA GLY A 74 -9.78 -5.99 4.55
C GLY A 74 -8.64 -6.99 4.65
N MET A 75 -8.88 -8.25 4.27
CA MET A 75 -7.90 -9.33 4.40
C MET A 75 -6.62 -9.04 3.61
N ILE A 76 -6.73 -8.82 2.30
CA ILE A 76 -5.56 -8.61 1.44
C ILE A 76 -4.87 -7.29 1.80
N GLY A 77 -5.65 -6.25 2.13
CA GLY A 77 -5.09 -4.95 2.47
C GLY A 77 -4.38 -4.92 3.82
N ALA A 78 -4.91 -5.59 4.84
CA ALA A 78 -4.27 -5.75 6.13
C ALA A 78 -2.97 -6.53 6.00
N SER A 79 -2.99 -7.65 5.25
CA SER A 79 -1.79 -8.43 4.95
C SER A 79 -0.73 -7.62 4.20
N ALA A 80 -1.13 -6.86 3.17
CA ALA A 80 -0.21 -5.98 2.45
C ALA A 80 0.41 -4.93 3.36
N MET A 81 -0.38 -4.31 4.24
CA MET A 81 0.09 -3.29 5.18
C MET A 81 1.02 -3.89 6.22
N PHE A 82 0.68 -5.05 6.78
CA PHE A 82 1.53 -5.78 7.71
C PHE A 82 2.89 -6.11 7.09
N LEU A 83 2.91 -6.69 5.88
CA LEU A 83 4.16 -7.03 5.20
C LEU A 83 5.00 -5.79 4.89
N ASN A 84 4.38 -4.66 4.51
CA ASN A 84 5.11 -3.42 4.29
C ASN A 84 5.74 -2.87 5.58
N PHE A 85 5.03 -2.92 6.71
CA PHE A 85 5.58 -2.46 8.00
C PHE A 85 6.65 -3.44 8.51
N TYR A 86 6.46 -4.73 8.29
CA TYR A 86 7.48 -5.73 8.62
C TYR A 86 8.75 -5.56 7.78
N ALA A 87 8.60 -5.25 6.49
CA ALA A 87 9.75 -4.92 5.65
C ALA A 87 10.50 -3.66 6.14
N LEU A 88 9.78 -2.64 6.61
CA LEU A 88 10.38 -1.44 7.21
C LEU A 88 11.13 -1.75 8.52
N ALA A 89 10.70 -2.75 9.28
CA ALA A 89 11.44 -3.21 10.45
C ALA A 89 12.77 -3.88 10.06
N LEU A 90 12.77 -4.70 9.01
CA LEU A 90 13.92 -5.50 8.60
C LEU A 90 14.92 -4.78 7.68
N LEU A 91 14.46 -3.80 6.89
CA LEU A 91 15.26 -3.09 5.88
C LEU A 91 15.47 -1.62 6.23
N PRO A 92 16.56 -1.01 5.74
CA PRO A 92 16.67 0.44 5.70
C PRO A 92 15.51 1.08 4.92
N LEU A 93 15.05 2.25 5.38
CA LEU A 93 13.91 2.95 4.80
C LEU A 93 14.02 3.18 3.28
N PRO A 94 15.19 3.60 2.72
CA PRO A 94 15.35 3.80 1.28
C PRO A 94 15.12 2.51 0.47
N GLU A 95 15.58 1.37 0.98
CA GLU A 95 15.48 0.07 0.32
C GLU A 95 14.04 -0.46 0.35
N ALA A 96 13.42 -0.46 1.52
CA ALA A 96 12.01 -0.85 1.66
C ALA A 96 11.10 -0.02 0.76
N THR A 97 11.34 1.30 0.66
CA THR A 97 10.56 2.18 -0.22
C THR A 97 10.84 1.93 -1.69
N ALA A 98 12.11 1.69 -2.08
CA ALA A 98 12.46 1.39 -3.46
C ALA A 98 11.79 0.09 -3.94
N ILE A 99 11.82 -0.97 -3.12
CA ILE A 99 11.12 -2.23 -3.41
C ILE A 99 9.59 -2.00 -3.45
N GLY A 100 9.07 -1.19 -2.55
CA GLY A 100 7.64 -0.81 -2.53
C GLY A 100 7.15 -0.17 -3.83
N TYR A 101 8.02 0.53 -4.56
CA TYR A 101 7.70 1.06 -5.90
C TYR A 101 7.47 -0.02 -6.97
N ALA A 102 7.73 -1.29 -6.68
CA ALA A 102 7.26 -2.40 -7.52
C ALA A 102 5.72 -2.44 -7.58
N SER A 103 5.00 -2.01 -6.53
CA SER A 103 3.53 -2.08 -6.48
C SER A 103 2.83 -1.35 -7.64
N PRO A 104 3.12 -0.08 -8.00
CA PRO A 104 2.53 0.57 -9.16
C PRO A 104 2.87 -0.14 -10.48
N LEU A 105 4.05 -0.73 -10.59
CA LEU A 105 4.48 -1.46 -11.80
C LEU A 105 3.70 -2.76 -11.93
N LEU A 106 3.61 -3.53 -10.85
CA LEU A 106 2.81 -4.75 -10.76
C LEU A 106 1.32 -4.49 -11.00
N LEU A 107 0.80 -3.34 -10.52
CA LEU A 107 -0.58 -2.93 -10.80
C LEU A 107 -0.86 -2.84 -12.29
N VAL A 108 0.06 -2.29 -13.09
CA VAL A 108 -0.12 -2.21 -14.57
C VAL A 108 -0.12 -3.61 -15.19
N ILE A 109 0.76 -4.49 -14.73
CA ILE A 109 0.81 -5.88 -15.20
C ILE A 109 -0.49 -6.61 -14.84
N PHE A 110 -0.94 -6.53 -13.59
CA PHE A 110 -2.16 -7.18 -13.13
C PHE A 110 -3.42 -6.60 -13.79
N ALA A 111 -3.44 -5.28 -14.08
CA ALA A 111 -4.53 -4.68 -14.83
C ALA A 111 -4.60 -5.19 -16.27
N ALA A 112 -3.46 -5.43 -16.91
CA ALA A 112 -3.43 -6.05 -18.23
C ALA A 112 -3.88 -7.50 -18.19
N MET A 113 -3.42 -8.29 -17.21
CA MET A 113 -3.70 -9.73 -17.12
C MET A 113 -5.15 -10.02 -16.68
N PHE A 114 -5.64 -9.30 -15.65
CA PHE A 114 -6.92 -9.63 -15.02
C PHE A 114 -8.06 -8.70 -15.41
N ALA A 115 -7.77 -7.45 -15.81
CA ALA A 115 -8.79 -6.49 -16.22
C ALA A 115 -8.87 -6.31 -17.75
N GLY A 116 -8.04 -7.01 -18.52
CA GLY A 116 -8.04 -6.97 -19.99
C GLY A 116 -7.67 -5.58 -20.54
N GLU A 117 -6.94 -4.77 -19.78
CA GLU A 117 -6.54 -3.42 -20.21
C GLU A 117 -5.44 -3.51 -21.27
N ASN A 118 -5.65 -2.85 -22.40
CA ASN A 118 -4.62 -2.72 -23.43
C ASN A 118 -3.52 -1.78 -22.94
N VAL A 119 -2.37 -2.34 -22.56
CA VAL A 119 -1.19 -1.57 -22.17
C VAL A 119 -0.44 -1.14 -23.42
N ARG A 120 -0.42 0.17 -23.70
CA ARG A 120 0.35 0.71 -24.82
C ARG A 120 1.83 0.46 -24.61
N LEU A 121 2.57 0.26 -25.71
CA LEU A 121 4.01 -0.05 -25.70
C LEU A 121 4.82 0.90 -24.82
N PHE A 122 4.49 2.19 -24.82
CA PHE A 122 5.13 3.20 -23.95
C PHE A 122 4.97 2.91 -22.46
N ARG A 123 3.77 2.46 -22.01
CA ARG A 123 3.56 2.07 -20.61
C ARG A 123 4.30 0.79 -20.28
N PHE A 124 4.33 -0.15 -21.21
CA PHE A 124 5.05 -1.41 -21.04
C PHE A 124 6.55 -1.19 -20.89
N SER A 125 7.16 -0.34 -21.72
CA SER A 125 8.60 -0.02 -21.61
C SER A 125 8.92 0.70 -20.29
N ALA A 126 8.06 1.60 -19.82
CA ALA A 126 8.23 2.27 -18.53
C ALA A 126 8.15 1.27 -17.34
N VAL A 127 7.25 0.29 -17.42
CA VAL A 127 7.14 -0.78 -16.42
C VAL A 127 8.39 -1.65 -16.41
N LEU A 128 8.89 -2.06 -17.58
CA LEU A 128 10.14 -2.82 -17.69
C LEU A 128 11.33 -2.06 -17.10
N ALA A 129 11.49 -0.79 -17.44
CA ALA A 129 12.55 0.04 -16.89
C ALA A 129 12.46 0.16 -15.37
N GLY A 130 11.23 0.34 -14.83
CA GLY A 130 11.00 0.37 -13.39
C GLY A 130 11.33 -0.95 -12.71
N LEU A 131 10.94 -2.10 -13.30
CA LEU A 131 11.27 -3.42 -12.77
C LEU A 131 12.76 -3.69 -12.74
N VAL A 132 13.49 -3.26 -13.79
CA VAL A 132 14.97 -3.30 -13.80
C VAL A 132 15.53 -2.51 -12.62
N GLY A 133 15.00 -1.31 -12.34
CA GLY A 133 15.40 -0.52 -11.17
C GLY A 133 15.15 -1.26 -9.84
N VAL A 134 14.00 -1.92 -9.68
CA VAL A 134 13.71 -2.75 -8.50
C VAL A 134 14.68 -3.92 -8.38
N ILE A 135 14.99 -4.60 -9.49
CA ILE A 135 15.96 -5.70 -9.52
C ILE A 135 17.36 -5.21 -9.11
N VAL A 136 17.79 -4.04 -9.61
CA VAL A 136 19.09 -3.45 -9.24
C VAL A 136 19.17 -3.20 -7.72
N VAL A 137 18.09 -2.76 -7.08
CA VAL A 137 18.02 -2.57 -5.61
C VAL A 137 18.00 -3.90 -4.87
N LEU A 138 17.32 -4.91 -5.41
CA LEU A 138 17.21 -6.24 -4.80
C LEU A 138 18.50 -7.08 -4.96
N LEU A 139 19.22 -6.91 -6.06
CA LEU A 139 20.33 -7.77 -6.44
C LEU A 139 21.41 -7.91 -5.35
N PRO A 140 21.86 -6.82 -4.67
CA PRO A 140 22.85 -6.93 -3.60
C PRO A 140 22.37 -7.72 -2.38
N ARG A 141 21.05 -7.82 -2.21
CA ARG A 141 20.43 -8.52 -1.06
C ARG A 141 20.18 -10.01 -1.31
N ILE A 142 20.12 -10.41 -2.57
CA ILE A 142 19.80 -11.79 -2.96
C ILE A 142 21.07 -12.54 -3.36
N THR A 143 22.11 -11.82 -3.83
CA THR A 143 23.33 -12.43 -4.36
C THR A 143 24.47 -12.43 -3.36
N VAL A 144 25.17 -13.56 -3.29
CA VAL A 144 26.35 -13.86 -2.47
C VAL A 144 27.61 -13.06 -2.88
N LEU A 145 27.49 -12.06 -3.76
CA LEU A 145 28.61 -11.34 -4.37
C LEU A 145 29.45 -10.51 -3.38
N GLN A 146 28.97 -10.28 -2.15
CA GLN A 146 29.66 -9.47 -1.13
C GLN A 146 29.81 -10.20 0.24
N GLY A 147 29.73 -11.51 0.26
CA GLY A 147 29.69 -12.31 1.49
C GLY A 147 28.31 -12.95 1.68
N MET A 148 28.12 -13.77 2.74
CA MET A 148 26.79 -14.31 3.04
C MET A 148 25.84 -13.15 3.36
N PRO A 149 24.76 -12.94 2.56
CA PRO A 149 23.78 -11.88 2.87
C PRO A 149 23.14 -12.20 4.22
N ASP A 150 22.88 -11.15 5.02
CA ASP A 150 22.17 -11.33 6.28
C ASP A 150 20.81 -11.99 6.01
N PRO A 151 20.49 -13.13 6.63
CA PRO A 151 19.22 -13.82 6.45
C PRO A 151 18.00 -12.92 6.73
N LEU A 152 18.15 -11.94 7.64
CA LEU A 152 17.10 -10.99 7.98
C LEU A 152 16.87 -9.97 6.85
N GLU A 153 17.92 -9.51 6.19
CA GLU A 153 17.81 -8.61 5.05
C GLU A 153 17.18 -9.30 3.84
N GLN A 154 17.56 -10.57 3.59
CA GLN A 154 16.91 -11.39 2.55
C GLN A 154 15.42 -11.55 2.82
N LEU A 155 15.06 -11.91 4.06
CA LEU A 155 13.66 -12.02 4.47
C LEU A 155 12.94 -10.69 4.26
N GLY A 156 13.56 -9.58 4.67
CA GLY A 156 13.03 -8.23 4.49
C GLY A 156 12.73 -7.90 3.03
N ALA A 157 13.63 -8.25 2.10
CA ALA A 157 13.46 -8.03 0.67
C ALA A 157 12.30 -8.87 0.08
N MET A 158 12.20 -10.15 0.47
CA MET A 158 11.09 -11.02 0.07
C MET A 158 9.75 -10.52 0.61
N VAL A 159 9.71 -10.12 1.87
CA VAL A 159 8.51 -9.57 2.52
C VAL A 159 8.09 -8.26 1.87
N ALA A 160 9.04 -7.36 1.55
CA ALA A 160 8.78 -6.11 0.84
C ALA A 160 8.15 -6.36 -0.55
N LEU A 161 8.72 -7.30 -1.30
CA LEU A 161 8.20 -7.65 -2.62
C LEU A 161 6.81 -8.30 -2.53
N GLY A 162 6.60 -9.22 -1.57
CA GLY A 162 5.29 -9.80 -1.27
C GLY A 162 4.25 -8.73 -0.90
N GLY A 163 4.63 -7.79 -0.05
CA GLY A 163 3.80 -6.64 0.31
C GLY A 163 3.45 -5.77 -0.90
N ALA A 164 4.40 -5.51 -1.80
CA ALA A 164 4.18 -4.78 -3.04
C ALA A 164 3.21 -5.51 -3.99
N CYS A 165 3.31 -6.84 -4.11
CA CYS A 165 2.37 -7.67 -4.88
C CYS A 165 0.95 -7.56 -4.32
N LEU A 166 0.77 -7.78 -3.02
CA LEU A 166 -0.54 -7.66 -2.39
C LEU A 166 -1.10 -6.24 -2.49
N ALA A 167 -0.27 -5.21 -2.32
CA ALA A 167 -0.67 -3.83 -2.49
C ALA A 167 -1.17 -3.55 -3.93
N ALA A 168 -0.53 -4.11 -4.95
CA ALA A 168 -0.97 -4.00 -6.34
C ALA A 168 -2.34 -4.66 -6.56
N ILE A 169 -2.56 -5.86 -6.01
CA ILE A 169 -3.86 -6.56 -6.07
C ILE A 169 -4.94 -5.75 -5.38
N VAL A 170 -4.65 -5.23 -4.18
CA VAL A 170 -5.59 -4.37 -3.45
C VAL A 170 -5.94 -3.12 -4.23
N GLN A 171 -4.97 -2.45 -4.85
CA GLN A 171 -5.22 -1.25 -5.64
C GLN A 171 -6.13 -1.54 -6.84
N LEU A 172 -5.92 -2.68 -7.51
CA LEU A 172 -6.80 -3.13 -8.60
C LEU A 172 -8.23 -3.38 -8.09
N HIS A 173 -8.36 -4.05 -6.93
CA HIS A 173 -9.65 -4.31 -6.31
C HIS A 173 -10.36 -3.01 -5.89
N VAL A 174 -9.66 -2.10 -5.21
CA VAL A 174 -10.20 -0.78 -4.80
C VAL A 174 -10.64 0.04 -6.01
N ARG A 175 -9.87 0.02 -7.11
CA ARG A 175 -10.26 0.70 -8.36
C ARG A 175 -11.63 0.22 -8.89
N ASN A 176 -11.92 -1.06 -8.74
CA ASN A 176 -13.23 -1.60 -9.11
C ASN A 176 -14.31 -1.23 -8.09
N MET A 177 -14.00 -1.28 -6.79
CA MET A 177 -14.93 -0.93 -5.72
C MET A 177 -15.40 0.53 -5.80
N VAL A 178 -14.53 1.48 -6.09
CA VAL A 178 -14.85 2.92 -6.18
C VAL A 178 -15.92 3.22 -7.23
N ARG A 179 -16.17 2.32 -8.17
CA ARG A 179 -17.26 2.47 -9.16
C ARG A 179 -18.68 2.25 -8.56
N SER A 180 -18.76 1.51 -7.46
CA SER A 180 -20.04 1.12 -6.83
C SER A 180 -20.17 1.55 -5.38
N GLU A 181 -19.06 1.73 -4.68
CA GLU A 181 -18.98 2.06 -3.26
C GLU A 181 -18.46 3.47 -3.04
N SER A 182 -18.85 4.10 -1.93
CA SER A 182 -18.26 5.38 -1.53
C SER A 182 -16.82 5.20 -1.05
N THR A 183 -15.96 6.17 -1.34
CA THR A 183 -14.56 6.14 -0.85
C THR A 183 -14.51 6.06 0.68
N THR A 184 -15.44 6.74 1.36
CA THR A 184 -15.54 6.74 2.82
C THR A 184 -15.86 5.37 3.37
N SER A 185 -16.83 4.64 2.75
CA SER A 185 -17.15 3.27 3.13
C SER A 185 -15.94 2.34 2.99
N ILE A 186 -15.21 2.44 1.87
CA ILE A 186 -14.02 1.61 1.63
C ILE A 186 -12.95 1.85 2.69
N VAL A 187 -12.68 3.11 3.06
CA VAL A 187 -11.66 3.45 4.06
C VAL A 187 -12.12 3.05 5.47
N PHE A 188 -13.37 3.31 5.82
CA PHE A 188 -13.92 2.96 7.13
C PHE A 188 -13.86 1.46 7.38
N TRP A 189 -14.43 0.65 6.49
CA TRP A 189 -14.46 -0.80 6.65
C TRP A 189 -13.07 -1.43 6.61
N PHE A 190 -12.14 -0.84 5.85
CA PHE A 190 -10.76 -1.25 5.90
C PHE A 190 -10.10 -0.96 7.25
N SER A 191 -10.27 0.26 7.79
CA SER A 191 -9.73 0.59 9.11
C SER A 191 -10.32 -0.31 10.19
N MET A 192 -11.63 -0.59 10.12
CA MET A 192 -12.32 -1.52 11.02
C MET A 192 -11.78 -2.96 10.93
N SER A 193 -11.40 -3.40 9.73
CA SER A 193 -10.82 -4.74 9.52
C SER A 193 -9.39 -4.87 10.03
N CYS A 194 -8.67 -3.77 10.23
CA CYS A 194 -7.29 -3.74 10.70
C CYS A 194 -7.18 -3.40 12.20
N THR A 195 -8.31 -3.12 12.85
CA THR A 195 -8.44 -2.90 14.29
C THR A 195 -8.95 -4.15 14.99
#